data_03bb1f00ee02dd26cf8b3e46be4064bd
#
_entry.id   03bb1f00ee02dd26cf8b3e46be4064bd
#
_cell.length_a   1.000
_cell.length_b   1.000
_cell.length_c   1.000
_cell.angle_alpha   90.00
_cell.angle_beta   90.00
_cell.angle_gamma   90.00
#
_symmetry.space_group_name_H-M   'P 1'
#
loop_
_entity.id
_entity.type
_entity.pdbx_description
1 polymer ?
#
loop_
_entity_poly.entity_id
_entity_poly.type
_entity_poly.pdbx_seq_one_letter_code
_entity_poly.pdbx_strand_id
1 'polypeptide(L)' 'MYFPRIRDVREDSDKTQKDIADLLYISQQQYSLYERGEREMPLSYLYALAKFYGVSADYLLGLTDRIT' A
#
# COMPACT_ATOMS: atom_id res chain seq x y z
N MET A 1 -6.18 -11.17 -1.29
CA MET A 1 -7.05 -10.33 -2.12
C MET A 1 -6.24 -9.20 -2.74
N TYR A 2 -6.51 -8.88 -3.99
CA TYR A 2 -5.76 -7.87 -4.72
C TYR A 2 -6.46 -6.50 -4.64
N PHE A 3 -5.71 -5.48 -4.22
CA PHE A 3 -6.20 -4.10 -4.13
C PHE A 3 -5.34 -3.22 -5.06
N PRO A 4 -5.77 -3.01 -6.31
CA PRO A 4 -4.95 -2.32 -7.31
C PRO A 4 -4.62 -0.87 -6.94
N ARG A 5 -5.45 -0.21 -6.13
CA ARG A 5 -5.21 1.18 -5.76
C ARG A 5 -3.93 1.36 -4.93
N ILE A 6 -3.54 0.33 -4.17
CA ILE A 6 -2.31 0.39 -3.37
C ILE A 6 -1.09 0.62 -4.28
N ARG A 7 -1.03 -0.12 -5.39
CA ARG A 7 0.03 0.08 -6.39
C ARG A 7 -0.12 1.44 -7.08
N ASP A 8 -1.34 1.81 -7.44
CA ASP A 8 -1.59 3.07 -8.15
C ASP A 8 -1.13 4.26 -7.34
N VAL A 9 -1.46 4.30 -6.05
CA VAL A 9 -1.05 5.39 -5.16
C VAL A 9 0.48 5.42 -5.01
N ARG A 10 1.11 4.25 -4.90
CA ARG A 10 2.56 4.17 -4.82
C ARG A 10 3.22 4.77 -6.07
N GLU A 11 2.75 4.36 -7.24
CA GLU A 11 3.31 4.86 -8.51
C GLU A 11 3.04 6.35 -8.68
N ASP A 12 1.85 6.81 -8.33
CA ASP A 12 1.50 8.23 -8.40
C ASP A 12 2.35 9.08 -7.47
N SER A 13 2.87 8.48 -6.40
CA SER A 13 3.74 9.15 -5.43
C SER A 13 5.22 9.03 -5.80
N ASP A 14 5.54 8.48 -6.96
CA ASP A 14 6.91 8.27 -7.45
C ASP A 14 7.76 7.44 -6.49
N LYS A 15 7.14 6.44 -5.84
CA LYS A 15 7.82 5.55 -4.90
C LYS A 15 7.99 4.18 -5.53
N THR A 16 9.15 3.56 -5.26
CA THR A 16 9.41 2.19 -5.68
C THR A 16 8.89 1.22 -4.62
N GLN A 17 8.76 -0.06 -4.99
CA GLN A 17 8.43 -1.09 -4.01
C GLN A 17 9.47 -1.14 -2.88
N LYS A 18 10.75 -0.92 -3.22
CA LYS A 18 11.80 -0.92 -2.21
C LYS A 18 11.62 0.22 -1.22
N ASP A 19 11.25 1.42 -1.70
CA ASP A 19 11.00 2.55 -0.81
C ASP A 19 9.93 2.21 0.23
N ILE A 20 8.85 1.58 -0.19
CA ILE A 20 7.76 1.24 0.70
C ILE A 20 8.14 0.08 1.62
N ALA A 21 8.86 -0.92 1.10
CA ALA A 21 9.36 -2.01 1.92
C ALA A 21 10.26 -1.48 3.04
N ASP A 22 11.14 -0.54 2.73
CA ASP A 22 12.01 0.09 3.72
C ASP A 22 11.17 0.85 4.78
N LEU A 23 10.12 1.53 4.35
CA LEU A 23 9.21 2.22 5.27
C LEU A 23 8.58 1.24 6.27
N LEU A 24 8.23 0.05 5.81
CA LEU A 24 7.56 -0.97 6.62
C LEU A 24 8.55 -1.91 7.32
N TYR A 25 9.85 -1.72 7.12
CA TYR A 25 10.90 -2.59 7.69
C TYR A 25 10.77 -4.05 7.26
N ILE A 26 10.42 -4.27 5.99
CA ILE A 26 10.30 -5.63 5.42
C ILE A 26 11.10 -5.68 4.12
N SER A 27 11.28 -6.89 3.57
CA SER A 27 11.97 -7.04 2.30
C SER A 27 11.09 -6.58 1.14
N GLN A 28 11.71 -6.18 0.04
CA GLN A 28 10.99 -5.83 -1.17
C GLN A 28 10.16 -7.01 -1.68
N GLN A 29 10.71 -8.23 -1.58
CA GLN A 29 10.00 -9.44 -2.02
C GLN A 29 8.72 -9.64 -1.21
N GLN A 30 8.78 -9.43 0.11
CA GLN A 30 7.61 -9.56 0.97
C GLN A 30 6.57 -8.50 0.63
N TYR A 31 6.98 -7.25 0.46
CA TYR A 31 6.06 -6.18 0.08
C TYR A 31 5.39 -6.48 -1.27
N SER A 32 6.17 -7.00 -2.24
CA SER A 32 5.64 -7.34 -3.56
C SER A 32 4.52 -8.36 -3.48
N LEU A 33 4.61 -9.33 -2.56
CA LEU A 33 3.55 -10.32 -2.36
C LEU A 33 2.26 -9.66 -1.89
N TYR A 34 2.36 -8.68 -1.00
CA TYR A 34 1.20 -7.92 -0.53
C TYR A 34 0.57 -7.11 -1.67
N GLU A 35 1.39 -6.41 -2.44
CA GLU A 35 0.90 -5.54 -3.51
C GLU A 35 0.21 -6.35 -4.61
N ARG A 36 0.71 -7.56 -4.90
CA ARG A 36 0.12 -8.43 -5.92
C ARG A 36 -1.10 -9.21 -5.42
N GLY A 37 -1.43 -9.10 -4.13
CA GLY A 37 -2.54 -9.82 -3.55
C GLY A 37 -2.28 -11.29 -3.30
N GLU A 38 -1.01 -11.73 -3.35
CA GLU A 38 -0.63 -13.12 -3.11
C GLU A 38 -0.51 -13.42 -1.63
N ARG A 39 -0.46 -12.40 -0.79
CA ARG A 39 -0.44 -12.51 0.66
C ARG A 39 -1.27 -11.37 1.24
N GLU A 40 -2.04 -11.65 2.29
CA GLU A 40 -2.86 -10.63 2.93
C GLU A 40 -1.96 -9.63 3.67
N MET A 41 -2.19 -8.35 3.41
CA MET A 41 -1.44 -7.28 4.08
C MET A 41 -1.93 -7.13 5.51
N PRO A 42 -1.03 -7.15 6.50
CA PRO A 42 -1.43 -6.87 7.88
C PRO A 42 -2.06 -5.49 8.00
N LEU A 43 -3.04 -5.37 8.89
CA LEU A 43 -3.77 -4.12 9.08
C LEU A 43 -2.82 -2.98 9.51
N SER A 44 -1.79 -3.29 10.29
CA SER A 44 -0.81 -2.30 10.71
C SER A 44 -0.04 -1.71 9.53
N TYR A 45 0.22 -2.50 8.49
CA TYR A 45 0.89 -2.02 7.28
C TYR A 45 -0.05 -1.12 6.47
N LEU A 46 -1.31 -1.50 6.36
CA LEU A 46 -2.31 -0.66 5.70
C LEU A 46 -2.42 0.70 6.40
N TYR A 47 -2.45 0.69 7.72
CA TYR A 47 -2.46 1.92 8.51
C TYR A 47 -1.24 2.79 8.20
N ALA A 48 -0.06 2.18 8.20
CA ALA A 48 1.18 2.91 7.91
C ALA A 48 1.16 3.53 6.51
N LEU A 49 0.67 2.81 5.51
CA LEU A 49 0.57 3.31 4.15
C LEU A 49 -0.41 4.49 4.06
N ALA A 50 -1.56 4.37 4.71
CA ALA A 50 -2.57 5.44 4.72
C ALA A 50 -1.97 6.72 5.32
N LYS A 51 -1.25 6.60 6.43
CA LYS A 51 -0.58 7.73 7.08
C LYS A 51 0.51 8.31 6.17
N PHE A 52 1.32 7.45 5.57
CA PHE A 52 2.43 7.90 4.73
C PHE A 52 1.96 8.66 3.51
N TYR A 53 0.94 8.15 2.82
CA TYR A 53 0.41 8.79 1.61
C TYR A 53 -0.55 9.94 1.92
N GLY A 54 -1.03 10.05 3.15
CA GLY A 54 -2.02 11.07 3.51
C GLY A 54 -3.39 10.79 2.92
N VAL A 55 -3.76 9.52 2.80
CA VAL A 55 -5.05 9.10 2.24
C VAL A 55 -5.76 8.22 3.26
N SER A 56 -7.07 7.98 3.05
CA SER A 56 -7.81 7.07 3.93
C SER A 56 -7.52 5.62 3.57
N ALA A 57 -7.68 4.72 4.55
CA ALA A 57 -7.60 3.29 4.30
C ALA A 57 -8.69 2.87 3.30
N ASP A 58 -9.88 3.44 3.40
CA ASP A 58 -10.97 3.17 2.45
C ASP A 58 -10.56 3.48 1.02
N TYR A 59 -9.85 4.58 0.81
CA TYR A 59 -9.35 4.93 -0.52
C TYR A 59 -8.35 3.88 -1.03
N LEU A 60 -7.42 3.45 -0.18
CA LEU A 60 -6.44 2.43 -0.55
C LEU A 60 -7.09 1.09 -0.90
N LEU A 61 -8.20 0.77 -0.25
CA LEU A 61 -8.94 -0.46 -0.49
C LEU A 61 -9.90 -0.35 -1.67
N GLY A 62 -10.07 0.84 -2.23
CA GLY A 62 -10.98 1.05 -3.35
C GLY A 62 -12.45 1.13 -2.94
N LEU A 63 -12.74 1.33 -1.66
CA LEU A 63 -14.11 1.44 -1.15
C LEU A 63 -14.71 2.83 -1.40
N THR A 64 -13.88 3.80 -1.71
CA THR A 64 -14.31 5.17 -2.00
C THR A 64 -13.33 5.79 -2.99
N ASP A 65 -13.80 6.76 -3.77
CA ASP A 65 -12.94 7.56 -4.64
C ASP A 65 -12.45 8.84 -3.95
N ARG A 66 -12.87 9.08 -2.73
CA ARG A 66 -12.43 10.23 -1.93
C ARG A 66 -11.07 9.91 -1.31
N ILE A 67 -10.10 10.79 -1.53
CA ILE A 67 -8.73 10.57 -1.05
C ILE A 67 -8.68 10.55 0.48
N THR A 68 -9.45 11.40 1.13
CA THR A 68 -9.47 11.50 2.60
C THR A 68 -10.87 11.38 3.17
#